data_f6d11d39e4db2b3376fed09eb450dc38
#
_entry.id   f6d11d39e4db2b3376fed09eb450dc38
#
_cell.length_a   1.000
_cell.length_b   1.000
_cell.length_c   1.000
_cell.angle_alpha   90.00
_cell.angle_beta   90.00
_cell.angle_gamma   90.00
#
_symmetry.space_group_name_H-M   'P 1'
#
loop_
_entity.id
_entity.type
_entity.pdbx_description
1 polymer ?
#
loop_
_entity_poly.entity_id
_entity_poly.type
_entity_poly.pdbx_seq_one_letter_code
_entity_poly.pdbx_strand_id
1 'polypeptide(L)'
;MKAEITSYKSSFFEYLCGFIWFDQDRLEALMKRYPIGATEQGEPIFWHINSEHKITNGRILTMDSETGKVYDDSWYYQDGRPTCLFGEQLLDIFPSQTLALVTDEMTAAVMSCFPTPYVWLATGKEQATPSDLLSFEGKSVVVFPNKGEYSKWQEMLQEVPNLHFHISDVMEKAQGDCHTIAQMVLSQQPLRPTEAEAALIRMENANPNLALLVKALDLEVVGFSPISNNVKDETPKTKPASNEPKEDAVMQSILLAQEERWHGRNPECHKCKLSHEGINGTYCGKLHYYVEYGKGDCCIEAEIPPAPE
;
A
#
# COMPACT_ATOMS: atom_id res chain seq x y z
N MET A 1 -27.91 -0.41 11.46
CA MET A 1 -26.58 0.21 11.45
C MET A 1 -26.64 1.34 10.44
N LYS A 2 -26.27 2.56 10.81
CA LYS A 2 -26.11 3.65 9.83
C LYS A 2 -24.71 3.51 9.23
N ALA A 3 -24.61 3.51 7.91
CA ALA A 3 -23.36 3.48 7.20
C ALA A 3 -23.30 4.62 6.19
N GLU A 4 -22.11 5.18 6.01
CA GLU A 4 -21.85 6.10 4.90
C GLU A 4 -21.49 5.26 3.67
N ILE A 5 -22.10 5.57 2.53
CA ILE A 5 -21.84 4.81 1.27
C ILE A 5 -20.40 5.03 0.80
N THR A 6 -19.87 6.24 1.00
CA THR A 6 -18.48 6.57 0.70
C THR A 6 -17.90 7.34 1.88
N SER A 7 -16.76 6.88 2.40
CA SER A 7 -16.12 7.54 3.54
C SER A 7 -14.61 7.28 3.53
N TYR A 8 -13.83 8.34 3.72
CA TYR A 8 -12.39 8.24 3.96
C TYR A 8 -12.06 8.00 5.45
N LYS A 9 -13.08 8.01 6.32
CA LYS A 9 -12.91 7.83 7.75
C LYS A 9 -13.07 6.37 8.13
N SER A 10 -12.13 5.55 7.67
CA SER A 10 -12.12 4.12 8.02
C SER A 10 -10.69 3.64 8.26
N SER A 11 -10.56 2.57 9.04
CA SER A 11 -9.27 1.91 9.31
C SER A 11 -8.54 1.50 8.03
N PHE A 12 -9.25 1.21 6.94
CA PHE A 12 -8.65 0.92 5.63
C PHE A 12 -7.93 2.14 5.03
N PHE A 13 -8.58 3.30 5.01
CA PHE A 13 -7.95 4.53 4.50
C PHE A 13 -6.84 5.02 5.41
N GLU A 14 -6.98 4.87 6.73
CA GLU A 14 -5.89 5.15 7.68
C GLU A 14 -4.68 4.27 7.39
N TYR A 15 -4.89 2.96 7.18
CA TYR A 15 -3.83 2.03 6.78
C TYR A 15 -3.13 2.46 5.49
N LEU A 16 -3.88 2.79 4.43
CA LEU A 16 -3.30 3.23 3.17
C LEU A 16 -2.52 4.54 3.32
N CYS A 17 -3.01 5.47 4.13
CA CYS A 17 -2.31 6.73 4.43
C CYS A 17 -0.95 6.51 5.13
N GLY A 18 -0.70 5.36 5.72
CA GLY A 18 0.59 4.97 6.27
C GLY A 18 1.69 4.77 5.22
N PHE A 19 1.35 4.64 3.94
CA PHE A 19 2.31 4.50 2.85
C PHE A 19 2.44 5.81 2.07
N ILE A 20 3.67 6.14 1.64
CA ILE A 20 3.93 7.33 0.82
C ILE A 20 3.23 7.24 -0.53
N TRP A 21 3.07 6.03 -1.08
CA TRP A 21 2.43 5.77 -2.37
C TRP A 21 1.00 6.31 -2.45
N PHE A 22 0.23 6.25 -1.36
CA PHE A 22 -1.18 6.66 -1.37
C PHE A 22 -1.31 8.15 -1.06
N ASP A 23 -1.16 8.97 -2.08
CA ASP A 23 -1.49 10.39 -2.05
C ASP A 23 -3.00 10.61 -2.22
N GLN A 24 -3.43 11.85 -2.05
CA GLN A 24 -4.84 12.23 -2.14
C GLN A 24 -5.44 11.86 -3.51
N ASP A 25 -4.73 12.12 -4.60
CA ASP A 25 -5.22 11.88 -5.97
C ASP A 25 -5.50 10.38 -6.20
N ARG A 26 -4.62 9.50 -5.71
CA ARG A 26 -4.80 8.04 -5.81
C ARG A 26 -5.96 7.55 -4.95
N LEU A 27 -6.10 8.06 -3.75
CA LEU A 27 -7.23 7.72 -2.88
C LEU A 27 -8.56 8.21 -3.45
N GLU A 28 -8.60 9.38 -4.07
CA GLU A 28 -9.79 9.88 -4.78
C GLU A 28 -10.11 9.02 -6.02
N ALA A 29 -9.09 8.62 -6.78
CA ALA A 29 -9.26 7.72 -7.92
C ALA A 29 -9.75 6.34 -7.49
N LEU A 30 -9.24 5.81 -6.37
CA LEU A 30 -9.72 4.58 -5.74
C LEU A 30 -11.20 4.69 -5.40
N MET A 31 -11.59 5.72 -4.66
CA MET A 31 -12.97 5.94 -4.21
C MET A 31 -13.95 6.09 -5.39
N LYS A 32 -13.51 6.70 -6.49
CA LYS A 32 -14.32 6.83 -7.72
C LYS A 32 -14.55 5.48 -8.40
N ARG A 33 -13.57 4.57 -8.34
CA ARG A 33 -13.68 3.23 -8.95
C ARG A 33 -14.46 2.27 -8.05
N TYR A 34 -14.11 2.27 -6.77
CA TYR A 34 -14.68 1.39 -5.76
C TYR A 34 -15.22 2.24 -4.62
N PRO A 35 -16.52 2.55 -4.61
CA PRO A 35 -17.13 3.22 -3.47
C PRO A 35 -16.93 2.38 -2.22
N ILE A 36 -16.16 2.90 -1.26
CA ILE A 36 -15.87 2.24 0.01
C ILE A 36 -16.51 3.09 1.11
N GLY A 37 -17.39 2.47 1.85
CA GLY A 37 -18.10 3.08 2.96
C GLY A 37 -17.39 2.92 4.28
N ALA A 38 -18.01 3.43 5.34
CA ALA A 38 -17.60 3.18 6.71
C ALA A 38 -18.81 3.01 7.64
N THR A 39 -18.64 2.18 8.66
CA THR A 39 -19.55 2.11 9.82
C THR A 39 -19.32 3.33 10.75
N GLU A 40 -20.21 3.53 11.71
CA GLU A 40 -20.01 4.54 12.76
C GLU A 40 -18.75 4.30 13.62
N GLN A 41 -18.27 3.06 13.65
CA GLN A 41 -17.04 2.64 14.34
C GLN A 41 -15.76 2.82 13.49
N GLY A 42 -15.89 3.26 12.23
CA GLY A 42 -14.77 3.44 11.31
C GLY A 42 -14.33 2.14 10.62
N GLU A 43 -15.14 1.08 10.67
CA GLU A 43 -14.85 -0.14 9.91
C GLU A 43 -15.16 0.08 8.42
N PRO A 44 -14.26 -0.27 7.49
CA PRO A 44 -14.51 -0.12 6.06
C PRO A 44 -15.61 -1.04 5.56
N ILE A 45 -16.40 -0.56 4.61
CA ILE A 45 -17.43 -1.34 3.94
C ILE A 45 -17.12 -1.37 2.45
N PHE A 46 -16.79 -2.55 1.93
CA PHE A 46 -16.54 -2.79 0.51
C PHE A 46 -17.84 -3.16 -0.17
N TRP A 47 -18.42 -2.21 -0.91
CA TRP A 47 -19.72 -2.41 -1.55
C TRP A 47 -19.61 -3.22 -2.83
N HIS A 48 -20.40 -4.29 -2.91
CA HIS A 48 -20.63 -5.05 -4.14
C HIS A 48 -21.73 -4.35 -4.95
N ILE A 49 -21.35 -3.86 -6.11
CA ILE A 49 -22.20 -3.08 -7.00
C ILE A 49 -22.30 -3.83 -8.33
N ASN A 50 -23.52 -4.13 -8.76
CA ASN A 50 -23.75 -4.86 -10.01
C ASN A 50 -23.62 -3.95 -11.24
N SER A 51 -23.76 -4.52 -12.44
CA SER A 51 -23.74 -3.83 -13.72
C SER A 51 -24.83 -2.75 -13.87
N GLU A 52 -25.94 -2.83 -13.12
CA GLU A 52 -26.97 -1.81 -13.05
C GLU A 52 -26.65 -0.68 -12.05
N HIS A 53 -25.43 -0.63 -11.52
CA HIS A 53 -24.97 0.31 -10.49
C HIS A 53 -25.79 0.26 -9.19
N LYS A 54 -26.38 -0.90 -8.85
CA LYS A 54 -27.09 -1.12 -7.60
C LYS A 54 -26.20 -1.86 -6.60
N ILE A 55 -26.20 -1.38 -5.36
CA ILE A 55 -25.54 -2.07 -4.25
C ILE A 55 -26.32 -3.36 -3.96
N THR A 56 -25.66 -4.52 -4.07
CA THR A 56 -26.23 -5.82 -3.77
C THR A 56 -25.92 -6.25 -2.33
N ASN A 57 -24.73 -5.96 -1.83
CA ASN A 57 -24.35 -6.11 -0.44
C ASN A 57 -23.06 -5.30 -0.17
N GLY A 58 -22.56 -5.35 1.07
CA GLY A 58 -21.27 -4.75 1.45
C GLY A 58 -20.57 -5.66 2.45
N ARG A 59 -19.25 -5.80 2.30
CA ARG A 59 -18.43 -6.52 3.25
C ARG A 59 -17.79 -5.55 4.22
N ILE A 60 -18.07 -5.73 5.49
CA ILE A 60 -17.50 -4.98 6.60
C ILE A 60 -16.27 -5.73 7.08
N LEU A 61 -15.14 -5.03 7.24
CA LEU A 61 -13.92 -5.61 7.80
C LEU A 61 -13.58 -4.94 9.13
N THR A 62 -13.38 -5.74 10.16
CA THR A 62 -12.75 -5.29 11.40
C THR A 62 -11.25 -5.46 11.24
N MET A 63 -10.53 -4.37 11.09
CA MET A 63 -9.09 -4.39 10.77
C MET A 63 -8.31 -3.35 11.57
N ASP A 64 -7.04 -3.64 11.73
CA ASP A 64 -6.05 -2.75 12.32
C ASP A 64 -5.57 -1.71 11.30
N SER A 65 -5.62 -0.43 11.67
CA SER A 65 -5.24 0.66 10.77
C SER A 65 -3.73 0.88 10.61
N GLU A 66 -2.90 0.26 11.46
CA GLU A 66 -1.44 0.36 11.35
C GLU A 66 -0.86 -0.79 10.53
N THR A 67 -1.33 -2.01 10.79
CA THR A 67 -0.78 -3.23 10.19
C THR A 67 -1.57 -3.74 8.97
N GLY A 68 -2.80 -3.26 8.79
CA GLY A 68 -3.72 -3.76 7.77
C GLY A 68 -4.25 -5.18 8.06
N LYS A 69 -4.01 -5.71 9.26
CA LYS A 69 -4.46 -7.04 9.64
C LYS A 69 -5.97 -7.06 9.85
N VAL A 70 -6.66 -7.96 9.15
CA VAL A 70 -8.09 -8.21 9.32
C VAL A 70 -8.28 -9.24 10.42
N TYR A 71 -9.13 -8.92 11.40
CA TYR A 71 -9.46 -9.79 12.55
C TYR A 71 -10.78 -10.49 12.37
N ASP A 72 -11.77 -9.79 11.79
CA ASP A 72 -13.11 -10.30 11.57
C ASP A 72 -13.76 -9.65 10.36
N ASP A 73 -14.80 -10.26 9.84
CA ASP A 73 -15.59 -9.75 8.73
C ASP A 73 -17.06 -10.18 8.81
N SER A 74 -17.92 -9.33 8.26
CA SER A 74 -19.36 -9.59 8.21
C SER A 74 -20.00 -8.96 6.97
N TRP A 75 -21.22 -9.41 6.65
CA TRP A 75 -22.01 -8.80 5.58
C TRP A 75 -22.91 -7.70 6.14
N TYR A 76 -23.01 -6.59 5.42
CA TYR A 76 -23.86 -5.45 5.79
C TYR A 76 -25.36 -5.85 5.80
N TYR A 77 -25.82 -6.51 4.74
CA TYR A 77 -27.12 -7.17 4.72
C TYR A 77 -26.95 -8.63 5.12
N GLN A 78 -27.57 -9.01 6.23
CA GLN A 78 -27.40 -10.35 6.80
C GLN A 78 -28.15 -11.45 6.01
N ASP A 79 -29.10 -11.07 5.16
CA ASP A 79 -30.01 -11.99 4.48
C ASP A 79 -29.43 -12.61 3.19
N GLY A 80 -28.15 -12.46 2.92
CA GLY A 80 -27.59 -13.10 1.73
C GLY A 80 -26.20 -12.65 1.31
N ARG A 81 -25.61 -13.45 0.43
CA ARG A 81 -24.37 -13.12 -0.27
C ARG A 81 -24.62 -12.03 -1.32
N PRO A 82 -23.59 -11.27 -1.71
CA PRO A 82 -23.72 -10.41 -2.87
C PRO A 82 -24.04 -11.26 -4.12
N THR A 83 -24.86 -10.71 -4.99
CA THR A 83 -25.24 -11.37 -6.26
C THR A 83 -24.32 -10.99 -7.41
N CYS A 84 -23.24 -10.27 -7.12
CA CYS A 84 -22.25 -9.81 -8.09
C CYS A 84 -20.85 -9.80 -7.47
N LEU A 85 -19.83 -9.72 -8.31
CA LEU A 85 -18.46 -9.58 -7.86
C LEU A 85 -18.18 -8.16 -7.38
N PHE A 86 -17.21 -8.01 -6.49
CA PHE A 86 -16.70 -6.69 -6.16
C PHE A 86 -15.98 -6.08 -7.37
N GLY A 87 -16.35 -4.87 -7.74
CA GLY A 87 -15.83 -4.20 -8.94
C GLY A 87 -16.58 -4.50 -10.24
N GLU A 88 -17.65 -5.29 -10.22
CA GLU A 88 -18.42 -5.67 -11.43
C GLU A 88 -18.93 -4.45 -12.21
N GLN A 89 -19.31 -3.38 -11.52
CA GLN A 89 -19.72 -2.11 -12.15
C GLN A 89 -18.67 -1.49 -13.09
N LEU A 90 -17.40 -1.93 -12.99
CA LEU A 90 -16.31 -1.44 -13.84
C LEU A 90 -16.25 -2.13 -15.20
N LEU A 91 -16.92 -3.27 -15.38
CA LEU A 91 -16.88 -4.04 -16.62
C LEU A 91 -17.46 -3.26 -17.82
N ASP A 92 -18.48 -2.45 -17.58
CA ASP A 92 -19.08 -1.60 -18.62
C ASP A 92 -18.26 -0.34 -18.90
N ILE A 93 -17.52 0.13 -17.89
CA ILE A 93 -16.64 1.31 -18.02
C ILE A 93 -15.37 0.95 -18.81
N PHE A 94 -14.87 -0.27 -18.62
CA PHE A 94 -13.60 -0.73 -19.21
C PHE A 94 -13.78 -2.04 -20.01
N PRO A 95 -14.60 -2.06 -21.06
CA PRO A 95 -15.02 -3.30 -21.73
C PRO A 95 -13.88 -4.07 -22.43
N SER A 96 -12.80 -3.37 -22.81
CA SER A 96 -11.69 -3.95 -23.57
C SER A 96 -10.45 -4.28 -22.72
N GLN A 97 -10.48 -4.01 -21.41
CA GLN A 97 -9.34 -4.26 -20.56
C GLN A 97 -9.31 -5.72 -20.09
N THR A 98 -8.10 -6.25 -19.88
CA THR A 98 -7.90 -7.53 -19.23
C THR A 98 -8.33 -7.43 -17.77
N LEU A 99 -9.05 -8.43 -17.31
CA LEU A 99 -9.53 -8.48 -15.92
C LEU A 99 -8.51 -9.19 -15.03
N ALA A 100 -8.34 -8.70 -13.82
CA ALA A 100 -7.63 -9.39 -12.76
C ALA A 100 -8.64 -9.83 -11.70
N LEU A 101 -8.61 -11.11 -11.34
CA LEU A 101 -9.51 -11.67 -10.34
C LEU A 101 -8.71 -12.10 -9.12
N VAL A 102 -9.13 -11.64 -7.95
CA VAL A 102 -8.57 -11.98 -6.63
C VAL A 102 -9.67 -12.48 -5.70
N THR A 103 -9.28 -12.97 -4.53
CA THR A 103 -10.23 -13.51 -3.57
C THR A 103 -10.90 -12.40 -2.75
N ASP A 104 -10.16 -11.40 -2.29
CA ASP A 104 -10.67 -10.40 -1.34
C ASP A 104 -10.75 -8.99 -1.93
N GLU A 105 -11.71 -8.23 -1.44
CA GLU A 105 -12.05 -6.88 -1.91
C GLU A 105 -10.94 -5.88 -1.62
N MET A 106 -10.27 -6.01 -0.47
CA MET A 106 -9.17 -5.14 -0.07
C MET A 106 -8.00 -5.28 -1.06
N THR A 107 -7.67 -6.51 -1.46
CA THR A 107 -6.64 -6.76 -2.47
C THR A 107 -7.00 -6.11 -3.82
N ALA A 108 -8.24 -6.26 -4.29
CA ALA A 108 -8.67 -5.63 -5.55
C ALA A 108 -8.57 -4.10 -5.48
N ALA A 109 -9.05 -3.52 -4.39
CA ALA A 109 -9.01 -2.07 -4.15
C ALA A 109 -7.58 -1.54 -4.13
N VAL A 110 -6.69 -2.16 -3.34
CA VAL A 110 -5.27 -1.78 -3.24
C VAL A 110 -4.58 -1.88 -4.59
N MET A 111 -4.71 -3.01 -5.27
CA MET A 111 -4.03 -3.25 -6.56
C MET A 111 -4.49 -2.31 -7.66
N SER A 112 -5.72 -1.79 -7.59
CA SER A 112 -6.22 -0.79 -8.54
C SER A 112 -5.51 0.56 -8.45
N CYS A 113 -4.80 0.83 -7.36
CA CYS A 113 -4.00 2.05 -7.17
C CYS A 113 -2.61 1.96 -7.81
N PHE A 114 -2.21 0.79 -8.29
CA PHE A 114 -0.94 0.60 -8.97
C PHE A 114 -1.11 0.61 -10.49
N PRO A 115 -0.10 1.05 -11.25
CA PRO A 115 -0.16 1.12 -12.71
C PRO A 115 -0.11 -0.29 -13.32
N THR A 116 -1.25 -0.96 -13.34
CA THR A 116 -1.42 -2.28 -13.95
C THR A 116 -2.39 -2.19 -15.14
N PRO A 117 -2.28 -3.07 -16.15
CA PRO A 117 -3.18 -3.07 -17.29
C PRO A 117 -4.54 -3.72 -16.99
N TYR A 118 -4.87 -3.92 -15.72
CA TYR A 118 -6.01 -4.72 -15.28
C TYR A 118 -7.13 -3.89 -14.69
N VAL A 119 -8.35 -4.36 -14.89
CA VAL A 119 -9.50 -4.04 -14.02
C VAL A 119 -9.56 -5.10 -12.94
N TRP A 120 -9.43 -4.69 -11.68
CA TRP A 120 -9.37 -5.59 -10.54
C TRP A 120 -10.77 -5.91 -10.01
N LEU A 121 -11.05 -7.18 -9.85
CA LEU A 121 -12.31 -7.73 -9.35
C LEU A 121 -12.02 -8.67 -8.17
N ALA A 122 -12.95 -8.78 -7.24
CA ALA A 122 -12.84 -9.76 -6.18
C ALA A 122 -14.10 -10.64 -6.07
N THR A 123 -13.86 -11.93 -5.72
CA THR A 123 -14.94 -12.90 -5.50
C THR A 123 -15.59 -12.76 -4.13
N GLY A 124 -14.93 -12.09 -3.20
CA GLY A 124 -15.27 -12.08 -1.79
C GLY A 124 -14.62 -13.24 -1.02
N LYS A 125 -15.02 -13.45 0.24
CA LYS A 125 -14.44 -14.44 1.16
C LYS A 125 -14.48 -15.89 0.64
N GLU A 126 -15.44 -16.18 -0.19
CA GLU A 126 -15.62 -17.51 -0.76
C GLU A 126 -15.16 -17.55 -2.20
N GLN A 127 -14.63 -18.69 -2.63
CA GLN A 127 -14.27 -18.89 -4.01
C GLN A 127 -15.47 -18.59 -4.91
N ALA A 128 -15.22 -17.95 -6.06
CA ALA A 128 -16.21 -17.85 -7.10
C ALA A 128 -16.77 -19.24 -7.45
N THR A 129 -18.05 -19.28 -7.68
CA THR A 129 -18.65 -20.47 -8.28
C THR A 129 -18.49 -20.41 -9.80
N PRO A 130 -18.55 -21.55 -10.52
CA PRO A 130 -18.55 -21.53 -11.98
C PRO A 130 -19.60 -20.58 -12.57
N SER A 131 -20.75 -20.42 -11.92
CA SER A 131 -21.81 -19.49 -12.35
C SER A 131 -21.42 -18.03 -12.26
N ASP A 132 -20.63 -17.63 -11.27
CA ASP A 132 -20.15 -16.24 -11.11
C ASP A 132 -19.15 -15.88 -12.22
N LEU A 133 -18.45 -16.88 -12.75
CA LEU A 133 -17.45 -16.71 -13.78
C LEU A 133 -18.05 -16.62 -15.20
N LEU A 134 -19.30 -17.01 -15.41
CA LEU A 134 -19.97 -16.91 -16.71
C LEU A 134 -20.11 -15.48 -17.23
N SER A 135 -20.12 -14.49 -16.33
CA SER A 135 -20.10 -13.07 -16.70
C SER A 135 -18.81 -12.64 -17.44
N PHE A 136 -17.79 -13.49 -17.45
CA PHE A 136 -16.51 -13.25 -18.15
C PHE A 136 -16.43 -13.86 -19.54
N GLU A 137 -17.50 -14.40 -20.07
CA GLU A 137 -17.52 -14.96 -21.44
C GLU A 137 -17.02 -13.95 -22.45
N GLY A 138 -16.04 -14.36 -23.25
CA GLY A 138 -15.38 -13.50 -24.25
C GLY A 138 -14.36 -12.49 -23.68
N LYS A 139 -14.09 -12.52 -22.38
CA LYS A 139 -13.07 -11.65 -21.73
C LYS A 139 -11.82 -12.45 -21.38
N SER A 140 -10.68 -11.77 -21.37
CA SER A 140 -9.42 -12.34 -20.85
C SER A 140 -9.32 -12.05 -19.36
N VAL A 141 -9.13 -13.08 -18.56
CA VAL A 141 -9.06 -12.98 -17.10
C VAL A 141 -7.74 -13.57 -16.60
N VAL A 142 -7.03 -12.82 -15.78
CA VAL A 142 -5.88 -13.29 -15.03
C VAL A 142 -6.29 -13.46 -13.57
N VAL A 143 -6.20 -14.68 -13.07
CA VAL A 143 -6.50 -14.98 -11.66
C VAL A 143 -5.19 -14.88 -10.87
N PHE A 144 -5.24 -14.17 -9.76
CA PHE A 144 -4.15 -14.05 -8.79
C PHE A 144 -4.56 -14.73 -7.48
N PRO A 145 -4.33 -16.04 -7.35
CA PRO A 145 -4.66 -16.78 -6.13
C PRO A 145 -3.89 -16.25 -4.93
N ASN A 146 -4.46 -16.39 -3.74
CA ASN A 146 -3.69 -16.26 -2.52
C ASN A 146 -2.66 -17.38 -2.41
N LYS A 147 -1.61 -17.18 -1.62
CA LYS A 147 -0.56 -18.19 -1.42
C LYS A 147 -1.15 -19.50 -0.93
N GLY A 148 -0.84 -20.59 -1.62
CA GLY A 148 -1.36 -21.93 -1.33
C GLY A 148 -2.73 -22.24 -1.95
N GLU A 149 -3.32 -21.33 -2.73
CA GLU A 149 -4.65 -21.55 -3.35
C GLU A 149 -4.59 -21.87 -4.85
N TYR A 150 -3.39 -21.89 -5.45
CA TYR A 150 -3.22 -22.09 -6.89
C TYR A 150 -3.91 -23.34 -7.41
N SER A 151 -3.73 -24.50 -6.75
CA SER A 151 -4.34 -25.77 -7.17
C SER A 151 -5.86 -25.75 -7.09
N LYS A 152 -6.43 -25.10 -6.09
CA LYS A 152 -7.89 -24.96 -5.95
C LYS A 152 -8.48 -24.18 -7.12
N TRP A 153 -7.83 -23.06 -7.49
CA TRP A 153 -8.26 -22.27 -8.64
C TRP A 153 -8.10 -23.05 -9.95
N GLN A 154 -7.03 -23.84 -10.09
CA GLN A 154 -6.82 -24.68 -11.26
C GLN A 154 -7.91 -25.73 -11.43
N GLU A 155 -8.32 -26.40 -10.35
CA GLU A 155 -9.41 -27.37 -10.36
C GLU A 155 -10.75 -26.72 -10.72
N MET A 156 -11.10 -25.60 -10.08
CA MET A 156 -12.36 -24.89 -10.34
C MET A 156 -12.46 -24.39 -11.79
N LEU A 157 -11.37 -23.86 -12.36
CA LEU A 157 -11.38 -23.34 -13.72
C LEU A 157 -11.49 -24.44 -14.79
N GLN A 158 -11.21 -25.69 -14.46
CA GLN A 158 -11.48 -26.83 -15.35
C GLN A 158 -12.98 -27.06 -15.57
N GLU A 159 -13.83 -26.60 -14.64
CA GLU A 159 -15.29 -26.70 -14.76
C GLU A 159 -15.91 -25.67 -15.72
N VAL A 160 -15.11 -24.66 -16.16
CA VAL A 160 -15.53 -23.58 -17.08
C VAL A 160 -14.66 -23.51 -18.34
N PRO A 161 -14.62 -24.54 -19.16
CA PRO A 161 -13.64 -24.69 -20.24
C PRO A 161 -13.78 -23.66 -21.36
N ASN A 162 -14.89 -22.94 -21.45
CA ASN A 162 -15.15 -21.95 -22.49
C ASN A 162 -14.61 -20.54 -22.16
N LEU A 163 -13.99 -20.39 -21.01
CA LEU A 163 -13.47 -19.09 -20.54
C LEU A 163 -11.94 -19.05 -20.65
N HIS A 164 -11.42 -17.89 -21.05
CA HIS A 164 -9.99 -17.69 -21.21
C HIS A 164 -9.37 -17.17 -19.92
N PHE A 165 -9.00 -18.10 -19.04
CA PHE A 165 -8.28 -17.79 -17.81
C PHE A 165 -6.79 -18.08 -17.91
N HIS A 166 -6.01 -17.18 -17.32
CA HIS A 166 -4.62 -17.42 -16.97
C HIS A 166 -4.49 -17.38 -15.44
N ILE A 167 -3.87 -18.39 -14.84
CA ILE A 167 -3.64 -18.43 -13.40
C ILE A 167 -2.20 -18.00 -13.15
N SER A 168 -2.02 -16.93 -12.39
CA SER A 168 -0.70 -16.45 -11.98
C SER A 168 -0.15 -17.27 -10.82
N ASP A 169 1.08 -17.74 -10.94
CA ASP A 169 1.80 -18.44 -9.88
C ASP A 169 2.71 -17.52 -9.04
N VAL A 170 2.55 -16.21 -9.19
CA VAL A 170 3.40 -15.21 -8.53
C VAL A 170 3.41 -15.36 -7.02
N MET A 171 2.25 -15.66 -6.41
CA MET A 171 2.15 -15.83 -4.96
C MET A 171 2.77 -17.13 -4.45
N GLU A 172 2.74 -18.19 -5.25
CA GLU A 172 3.41 -19.46 -4.92
C GLU A 172 4.94 -19.31 -4.90
N LYS A 173 5.47 -18.43 -5.75
CA LYS A 173 6.90 -18.11 -5.85
C LYS A 173 7.34 -17.01 -4.89
N ALA A 174 6.41 -16.28 -4.29
CA ALA A 174 6.70 -15.17 -3.40
C ALA A 174 7.40 -15.66 -2.12
N GLN A 175 8.51 -15.00 -1.78
CA GLN A 175 9.22 -15.24 -0.52
C GLN A 175 8.56 -14.43 0.61
N GLY A 176 8.70 -14.93 1.86
CA GLY A 176 8.14 -14.30 3.05
C GLY A 176 6.70 -14.69 3.34
N ASP A 177 6.08 -13.98 4.28
CA ASP A 177 4.78 -14.32 4.88
C ASP A 177 3.60 -13.60 4.23
N CYS A 178 3.79 -13.03 3.02
CA CYS A 178 2.70 -12.41 2.29
C CYS A 178 1.75 -13.46 1.75
N HIS A 179 0.46 -13.31 2.05
CA HIS A 179 -0.61 -14.20 1.57
C HIS A 179 -1.28 -13.71 0.30
N THR A 180 -1.37 -12.40 0.09
CA THR A 180 -2.02 -11.79 -1.07
C THR A 180 -1.05 -10.94 -1.88
N ILE A 181 -1.36 -10.73 -3.16
CA ILE A 181 -0.56 -9.87 -4.04
C ILE A 181 -0.51 -8.42 -3.52
N ALA A 182 -1.58 -7.93 -2.89
CA ALA A 182 -1.58 -6.62 -2.27
C ALA A 182 -0.58 -6.53 -1.12
N GLN A 183 -0.53 -7.52 -0.23
CA GLN A 183 0.46 -7.56 0.85
C GLN A 183 1.89 -7.59 0.30
N MET A 184 2.14 -8.39 -0.74
CA MET A 184 3.45 -8.46 -1.39
C MET A 184 3.87 -7.11 -1.97
N VAL A 185 2.97 -6.41 -2.65
CA VAL A 185 3.27 -5.10 -3.25
C VAL A 185 3.43 -4.03 -2.17
N LEU A 186 2.56 -4.01 -1.15
CA LEU A 186 2.64 -3.05 -0.05
C LEU A 186 3.90 -3.23 0.80
N SER A 187 4.37 -4.46 1.01
CA SER A 187 5.61 -4.70 1.76
C SER A 187 6.85 -4.07 1.11
N GLN A 188 6.77 -3.74 -0.17
CA GLN A 188 7.83 -3.06 -0.91
C GLN A 188 7.65 -1.53 -0.95
N GLN A 189 6.53 -1.02 -0.46
CA GLN A 189 6.26 0.41 -0.47
C GLN A 189 6.86 1.09 0.78
N PRO A 190 7.45 2.29 0.61
CA PRO A 190 7.95 3.05 1.75
C PRO A 190 6.79 3.53 2.63
N LEU A 191 6.96 3.36 3.94
CA LEU A 191 6.03 3.91 4.92
C LEU A 191 6.24 5.42 5.05
N ARG A 192 5.15 6.12 5.31
CA ARG A 192 5.19 7.53 5.67
C ARG A 192 5.81 7.66 7.06
N PRO A 193 6.83 8.51 7.24
CA PRO A 193 7.42 8.71 8.54
C PRO A 193 6.37 9.26 9.52
N THR A 194 6.42 8.79 10.74
CA THR A 194 5.64 9.35 11.84
C THR A 194 5.99 10.83 12.04
N GLU A 195 5.15 11.59 12.73
CA GLU A 195 5.41 13.00 13.00
C GLU A 195 6.74 13.19 13.74
N ALA A 196 7.07 12.30 14.67
CA ALA A 196 8.31 12.31 15.41
C ALA A 196 9.53 12.01 14.51
N GLU A 197 9.44 11.01 13.65
CA GLU A 197 10.48 10.70 12.66
C GLU A 197 10.64 11.84 11.64
N ALA A 198 9.55 12.41 11.16
CA ALA A 198 9.60 13.57 10.26
C ALA A 198 10.23 14.81 10.94
N ALA A 199 9.97 15.01 12.23
CA ALA A 199 10.63 16.05 13.02
C ALA A 199 12.13 15.77 13.16
N LEU A 200 12.51 14.54 13.47
CA LEU A 200 13.91 14.14 13.55
C LEU A 200 14.63 14.35 12.21
N ILE A 201 14.04 13.92 11.10
CA ILE A 201 14.59 14.13 9.75
C ILE A 201 14.81 15.62 9.47
N ARG A 202 13.86 16.49 9.85
CA ARG A 202 14.03 17.95 9.70
C ARG A 202 15.19 18.48 10.56
N MET A 203 15.32 17.99 11.79
CA MET A 203 16.41 18.38 12.69
C MET A 203 17.77 17.88 12.18
N GLU A 204 17.85 16.66 11.67
CA GLU A 204 19.06 16.08 11.08
C GLU A 204 19.49 16.84 9.81
N ASN A 205 18.54 17.24 8.97
CA ASN A 205 18.81 18.06 7.79
C ASN A 205 19.35 19.46 8.17
N ALA A 206 18.86 20.03 9.28
CA ALA A 206 19.34 21.30 9.81
C ALA A 206 20.72 21.17 10.49
N ASN A 207 20.99 20.03 11.12
CA ASN A 207 22.25 19.75 11.79
C ASN A 207 22.68 18.28 11.56
N PRO A 208 23.54 18.00 10.57
CA PRO A 208 24.01 16.66 10.24
C PRO A 208 24.68 15.89 11.40
N ASN A 209 25.21 16.61 12.39
CA ASN A 209 25.81 15.98 13.56
C ASN A 209 24.77 15.31 14.48
N LEU A 210 23.48 15.67 14.36
CA LEU A 210 22.44 15.05 15.15
C LEU A 210 22.24 13.58 14.77
N ALA A 211 22.29 13.26 13.48
CA ALA A 211 22.22 11.86 13.00
C ALA A 211 23.32 10.99 13.60
N LEU A 212 24.53 11.59 13.80
CA LEU A 212 25.65 10.91 14.45
C LEU A 212 25.39 10.64 15.92
N LEU A 213 24.80 11.61 16.63
CA LEU A 213 24.43 11.44 18.04
C LEU A 213 23.34 10.40 18.23
N VAL A 214 22.30 10.44 17.39
CA VAL A 214 21.23 9.45 17.43
C VAL A 214 21.78 8.05 17.24
N LYS A 215 22.67 7.84 16.25
CA LYS A 215 23.31 6.55 15.98
C LYS A 215 24.30 6.14 17.07
N ALA A 216 25.13 7.08 17.56
CA ALA A 216 26.15 6.80 18.55
C ALA A 216 25.58 6.46 19.94
N LEU A 217 24.42 7.02 20.26
CA LEU A 217 23.72 6.82 21.52
C LEU A 217 22.61 5.77 21.45
N ASP A 218 22.41 5.15 20.27
CA ASP A 218 21.35 4.16 20.01
C ASP A 218 19.98 4.68 20.46
N LEU A 219 19.66 5.92 20.05
CA LEU A 219 18.42 6.58 20.44
C LEU A 219 17.27 6.10 19.54
N GLU A 220 16.19 5.66 20.16
CA GLU A 220 14.94 5.34 19.46
C GLU A 220 14.01 6.56 19.44
N VAL A 221 13.32 6.74 18.31
CA VAL A 221 12.28 7.76 18.19
C VAL A 221 11.01 7.24 18.87
N VAL A 222 10.71 7.78 20.03
CA VAL A 222 9.47 7.44 20.75
C VAL A 222 8.41 8.47 20.40
N GLY A 223 7.30 8.04 19.79
CA GLY A 223 6.14 8.88 19.53
C GLY A 223 5.52 9.37 20.84
N PHE A 224 5.14 10.66 20.91
CA PHE A 224 4.40 11.18 22.04
C PHE A 224 2.98 10.59 22.04
N SER A 225 2.75 9.58 22.87
CA SER A 225 1.39 9.34 23.37
C SER A 225 1.07 10.41 24.42
N PRO A 226 -0.12 11.05 24.42
CA PRO A 226 -0.48 12.00 25.47
C PRO A 226 -0.39 11.29 26.83
N ILE A 227 0.49 11.80 27.67
CA ILE A 227 0.84 11.22 28.98
C ILE A 227 -0.43 11.12 29.81
N SER A 228 -0.95 9.92 30.01
CA SER A 228 -1.80 9.64 31.15
C SER A 228 -0.89 9.65 32.39
N ASN A 229 -1.12 10.60 33.28
CA ASN A 229 -0.37 10.78 34.53
C ASN A 229 -0.48 9.56 35.44
N ASN A 230 0.43 8.60 35.29
CA ASN A 230 0.73 7.60 36.30
C ASN A 230 2.24 7.36 36.29
N VAL A 231 2.94 8.27 36.95
CA VAL A 231 4.38 8.10 37.26
C VAL A 231 4.52 7.03 38.33
N LYS A 232 5.03 5.88 37.97
CA LYS A 232 5.74 5.00 38.89
C LYS A 232 7.23 5.10 38.58
N ASP A 233 7.94 5.66 39.56
CA ASP A 233 9.40 5.72 39.58
C ASP A 233 10.00 4.31 39.38
N GLU A 234 10.68 4.10 38.26
CA GLU A 234 11.68 3.03 38.12
C GLU A 234 13.01 3.66 37.71
N THR A 235 13.97 3.54 38.65
CA THR A 235 15.37 3.96 38.48
C THR A 235 16.06 3.18 37.36
N PRO A 236 16.86 3.82 36.49
CA PRO A 236 17.53 3.15 35.39
C PRO A 236 18.69 2.28 35.92
N LYS A 237 18.65 1.01 35.57
CA LYS A 237 19.79 0.09 35.77
C LYS A 237 20.84 0.37 34.68
N THR A 238 21.95 0.95 35.08
CA THR A 238 23.19 1.10 34.29
C THR A 238 23.71 -0.28 33.87
N LYS A 239 23.82 -0.51 32.56
CA LYS A 239 24.61 -1.59 31.96
C LYS A 239 26.09 -1.18 31.86
N PRO A 240 27.05 -2.09 32.04
CA PRO A 240 28.48 -1.76 32.01
C PRO A 240 28.96 -1.49 30.59
N ALA A 241 29.84 -0.51 30.47
CA ALA A 241 30.50 -0.09 29.25
C ALA A 241 31.30 -1.23 28.61
N SER A 242 31.12 -1.41 27.28
CA SER A 242 32.02 -2.22 26.46
C SER A 242 32.51 -1.39 25.28
N ASN A 243 33.81 -1.21 25.23
CA ASN A 243 34.70 -0.86 24.11
C ASN A 243 34.23 0.23 23.15
N GLU A 244 34.82 1.42 23.31
CA GLU A 244 34.81 2.52 22.33
C GLU A 244 35.35 2.04 20.96
N PRO A 245 34.60 2.21 19.86
CA PRO A 245 35.16 2.06 18.52
C PRO A 245 36.11 3.24 18.26
N LYS A 246 37.27 2.95 17.71
CA LYS A 246 38.24 3.97 17.30
C LYS A 246 37.59 5.01 16.38
N GLU A 247 37.90 6.29 16.56
CA GLU A 247 37.35 7.44 15.78
C GLU A 247 37.36 7.20 14.25
N ASP A 248 38.35 6.51 13.71
CA ASP A 248 38.48 6.14 12.31
C ASP A 248 37.36 5.21 11.79
N ALA A 249 36.86 4.30 12.60
CA ALA A 249 35.81 3.37 12.23
C ALA A 249 34.42 4.06 12.19
N VAL A 250 34.21 5.02 13.07
CA VAL A 250 32.99 5.86 13.08
C VAL A 250 32.97 6.76 11.86
N MET A 251 34.10 7.42 11.53
CA MET A 251 34.19 8.27 10.35
C MET A 251 34.00 7.50 9.05
N GLN A 252 34.58 6.30 8.91
CA GLN A 252 34.36 5.43 7.75
C GLN A 252 32.90 4.99 7.62
N SER A 253 32.23 4.65 8.72
CA SER A 253 30.80 4.28 8.68
C SER A 253 29.91 5.45 8.29
N ILE A 254 30.29 6.67 8.62
CA ILE A 254 29.61 7.91 8.22
C ILE A 254 29.76 8.16 6.73
N LEU A 255 30.96 8.01 6.19
CA LEU A 255 31.25 8.21 4.78
C LEU A 255 30.51 7.14 3.93
N LEU A 256 30.52 5.89 4.34
CA LEU A 256 29.75 4.81 3.71
C LEU A 256 28.25 5.07 3.74
N ALA A 257 27.69 5.53 4.86
CA ALA A 257 26.28 5.89 4.97
C ALA A 257 25.92 7.12 4.12
N GLN A 258 26.84 8.06 3.94
CA GLN A 258 26.69 9.18 3.00
C GLN A 258 26.74 8.70 1.55
N GLU A 259 27.67 7.82 1.18
CA GLU A 259 27.73 7.23 -0.16
C GLU A 259 26.46 6.41 -0.47
N GLU A 260 25.97 5.57 0.43
CA GLU A 260 24.72 4.84 0.25
C GLU A 260 23.50 5.77 0.07
N ARG A 261 23.46 6.91 0.76
CA ARG A 261 22.41 7.93 0.55
C ARG A 261 22.53 8.63 -0.81
N TRP A 262 23.73 8.74 -1.38
CA TRP A 262 23.97 9.41 -2.67
C TRP A 262 23.79 8.47 -3.87
N HIS A 263 23.94 7.15 -3.71
CA HIS A 263 23.82 6.19 -4.82
C HIS A 263 22.42 6.10 -5.47
N GLY A 264 21.42 6.72 -4.91
CA GLY A 264 20.09 6.77 -5.49
C GLY A 264 19.68 8.14 -6.04
N ARG A 265 20.54 9.16 -5.96
CA ARG A 265 20.19 10.55 -6.26
C ARG A 265 20.93 11.05 -7.50
N ASN A 266 20.20 11.40 -8.55
CA ASN A 266 20.77 12.26 -9.57
C ASN A 266 20.82 13.70 -9.00
N PRO A 267 22.01 14.31 -8.82
CA PRO A 267 22.16 15.65 -8.24
C PRO A 267 21.47 16.75 -9.06
N GLU A 268 21.04 16.45 -10.28
CA GLU A 268 20.36 17.37 -11.17
C GLU A 268 18.82 17.24 -11.14
N CYS A 269 18.27 16.34 -10.30
CA CYS A 269 16.82 16.16 -10.20
C CYS A 269 16.06 17.45 -9.88
N HIS A 270 16.63 18.35 -9.08
CA HIS A 270 16.04 19.67 -8.77
C HIS A 270 15.93 20.59 -9.98
N LYS A 271 16.67 20.33 -11.08
CA LYS A 271 16.62 21.08 -12.34
C LYS A 271 15.79 20.36 -13.43
N CYS A 272 15.33 19.16 -13.16
CA CYS A 272 14.61 18.35 -14.13
C CYS A 272 13.23 18.95 -14.44
N LYS A 273 12.85 18.96 -15.73
CA LYS A 273 11.51 19.43 -16.18
C LYS A 273 10.35 18.65 -15.60
N LEU A 274 10.57 17.39 -15.23
CA LEU A 274 9.57 16.50 -14.69
C LEU A 274 9.54 16.51 -13.16
N SER A 275 10.38 17.33 -12.53
CA SER A 275 10.39 17.49 -11.07
C SER A 275 9.70 18.79 -10.65
N HIS A 276 9.17 18.77 -9.44
CA HIS A 276 8.69 19.99 -8.77
C HIS A 276 9.05 19.94 -7.28
N GLU A 277 9.32 21.10 -6.72
CA GLU A 277 9.57 21.24 -5.31
C GLU A 277 8.27 21.11 -4.52
N GLY A 278 8.24 20.20 -3.57
CA GLY A 278 7.15 19.99 -2.63
C GLY A 278 7.59 20.21 -1.19
N ILE A 279 6.65 20.10 -0.26
CA ILE A 279 6.93 20.28 1.18
C ILE A 279 7.96 19.26 1.69
N ASN A 280 8.04 18.09 1.07
CA ASN A 280 8.93 16.99 1.43
C ASN A 280 10.16 16.87 0.52
N GLY A 281 10.52 17.92 -0.25
CA GLY A 281 11.64 17.92 -1.17
C GLY A 281 11.25 17.84 -2.64
N THR A 282 12.18 17.38 -3.49
CA THR A 282 11.99 17.30 -4.94
C THR A 282 11.17 16.07 -5.34
N TYR A 283 9.96 16.27 -5.85
CA TYR A 283 9.11 15.21 -6.36
C TYR A 283 9.42 14.92 -7.83
N CYS A 284 9.62 13.66 -8.19
CA CYS A 284 9.85 13.21 -9.56
C CYS A 284 8.52 12.81 -10.22
N GLY A 285 8.06 13.59 -11.21
CA GLY A 285 6.85 13.28 -11.98
C GLY A 285 6.97 12.06 -12.89
N LYS A 286 8.19 11.59 -13.21
CA LYS A 286 8.43 10.38 -14.01
C LYS A 286 8.34 9.11 -13.17
N LEU A 287 8.91 9.14 -11.97
CA LEU A 287 9.00 7.98 -11.08
C LEU A 287 7.96 8.01 -9.96
N HIS A 288 7.20 9.12 -9.84
CA HIS A 288 6.13 9.32 -8.90
C HIS A 288 6.51 9.16 -7.42
N TYR A 289 7.71 9.61 -7.04
CA TYR A 289 8.16 9.68 -5.65
C TYR A 289 9.06 10.89 -5.39
N TYR A 290 9.24 11.21 -4.11
CA TYR A 290 10.24 12.20 -3.70
C TYR A 290 11.62 11.58 -3.81
N VAL A 291 12.51 12.23 -4.57
CA VAL A 291 13.85 11.69 -4.87
C VAL A 291 14.72 11.51 -3.63
N GLU A 292 14.42 12.24 -2.56
CA GLU A 292 15.08 12.14 -1.26
C GLU A 292 14.78 10.81 -0.55
N TYR A 293 13.68 10.16 -0.87
CA TYR A 293 13.21 8.92 -0.22
C TYR A 293 13.29 7.68 -1.10
N GLY A 294 13.67 7.85 -2.38
CA GLY A 294 13.78 6.74 -3.33
C GLY A 294 14.97 5.83 -3.02
N LYS A 295 14.74 4.52 -2.96
CA LYS A 295 15.80 3.52 -2.88
C LYS A 295 16.29 3.18 -4.30
N GLY A 296 17.41 3.80 -4.72
CA GLY A 296 18.29 3.22 -5.73
C GLY A 296 17.89 3.30 -7.22
N ASP A 297 16.62 3.37 -7.57
CA ASP A 297 16.17 3.42 -8.96
C ASP A 297 16.00 4.86 -9.44
N CYS A 298 17.09 5.61 -9.43
CA CYS A 298 17.06 6.97 -9.98
C CYS A 298 17.01 6.94 -11.50
N CYS A 299 16.30 7.92 -12.04
CA CYS A 299 16.40 8.26 -13.44
C CYS A 299 17.87 8.58 -13.76
N ILE A 300 18.48 7.83 -14.68
CA ILE A 300 19.89 7.98 -15.06
C ILE A 300 20.12 9.32 -15.76
N GLU A 301 19.08 9.90 -16.37
CA GLU A 301 19.12 11.15 -17.11
C GLU A 301 18.01 12.10 -16.65
N ALA A 302 18.37 13.20 -16.01
CA ALA A 302 17.44 14.28 -15.75
C ALA A 302 17.13 15.04 -17.04
N GLU A 303 15.86 15.32 -17.32
CA GLU A 303 15.44 16.17 -18.44
C GLU A 303 15.65 17.64 -18.07
N ILE A 304 16.87 18.15 -18.31
CA ILE A 304 17.25 19.52 -17.99
C ILE A 304 16.79 20.44 -19.13
N PRO A 305 16.07 21.55 -18.87
CA PRO A 305 15.75 22.53 -19.88
C PRO A 305 17.03 23.19 -20.42
N PRO A 306 17.09 23.53 -21.73
CA PRO A 306 18.19 24.31 -22.28
C PRO A 306 18.33 25.62 -21.50
N ALA A 307 19.57 26.07 -21.29
CA ALA A 307 19.85 27.36 -20.67
C ALA A 307 19.11 28.49 -21.46
N PRO A 308 18.52 29.47 -20.80
CA PRO A 308 17.95 30.62 -21.49
C PRO A 308 19.09 31.35 -22.23
N GLU A 309 18.87 31.64 -23.55
CA GLU A 309 19.75 32.43 -24.37
C GLU A 309 19.82 33.88 -23.88
#